data_5339f33abd3a67fbd45dac3cf9b873f3
#
_entry.id   5339f33abd3a67fbd45dac3cf9b873f3
#
_cell.length_a   1.000
_cell.length_b   1.000
_cell.length_c   1.000
_cell.angle_alpha   90.00
_cell.angle_beta   90.00
_cell.angle_gamma   90.00
#
_symmetry.space_group_name_H-M   'P 1'
#
loop_
_entity.id
_entity.type
_entity.pdbx_description
1 polymer ?
#
loop_
_entity_poly.entity_id
_entity_poly.type
_entity_poly.pdbx_seq_one_letter_code
_entity_poly.pdbx_strand_id
1 'polypeptide(L)'
;MTYTFCSDSNTEGGIGLRFYKDHYDVVIIGGALAGMAAALQLQAKGVRDILILEKHNMPGGVATDYMRDGFEIEASLHEMMSIGPKGKRLKVGQFFDDMGVDIDWLPVPEPYRVVVPSEGIDTVLHDGYEHMARDIDAACPGTYDKVLEFIRLCRRVYDSMDVISVTPMSKLRMLREHPDFVRVAGYSASEVIRTFDLPQKAVDMLTPYWIYVGEPMDNLPFTIYAYCMADYFSGSYVPRHRSHEMSMRMQQKVEENGAQFELRQEVEKILVRDGKVRGVRTKRGDEIACDYVICGAYPNRVYTQMIEPLSEVPEGAIRFVNGNRLNVCPVSVMLILEGTPEENGITNYNTFSGDTMDTNAIWRNNCNLTEPYSFLTTVCLNYANPDCVPAGYTHLSITNLVPVDPFLGVKEEEYYDLKRRLANEMMEQYIKIGGVDFRGRIAEIEVSTPMTISHYVGAWKGSIYGYSHSMDNHVVAKKTMMAEDHFIDGLEFAGAHAVAGDGQGPQITNGRAAAKAVLDAMAAKEAAK
;
A
#
# COMPACT_ATOMS: atom_id res chain seq x y z
N MET A 1 24.70 -22.97 -21.56
CA MET A 1 23.49 -22.16 -21.50
C MET A 1 22.86 -22.18 -22.89
N THR A 2 21.70 -22.79 -23.03
CA THR A 2 20.93 -22.79 -24.25
C THR A 2 19.92 -21.67 -24.18
N TYR A 3 19.83 -20.83 -25.18
CA TYR A 3 18.86 -19.73 -25.26
C TYR A 3 17.86 -20.04 -26.38
N THR A 4 16.59 -19.88 -26.11
CA THR A 4 15.53 -20.00 -27.09
C THR A 4 15.34 -18.67 -27.83
N PHE A 5 15.43 -18.70 -29.16
CA PHE A 5 15.16 -17.52 -29.99
C PHE A 5 13.66 -17.39 -30.24
N CYS A 6 13.04 -16.34 -29.71
CA CYS A 6 11.69 -15.95 -30.11
C CYS A 6 11.78 -15.00 -31.30
N SER A 7 11.25 -15.40 -32.46
CA SER A 7 11.15 -14.58 -33.66
C SER A 7 9.86 -13.77 -33.63
N ASP A 8 9.96 -12.47 -33.41
CA ASP A 8 8.82 -11.56 -33.59
C ASP A 8 8.57 -11.31 -35.07
N SER A 9 7.44 -11.79 -35.56
CA SER A 9 6.84 -11.33 -36.81
C SER A 9 5.76 -10.31 -36.50
N ASN A 10 6.06 -9.06 -36.75
CA ASN A 10 5.27 -7.81 -36.74
C ASN A 10 5.64 -6.84 -35.62
N THR A 11 6.47 -5.77 -35.99
CA THR A 11 5.95 -4.42 -35.92
C THR A 11 6.90 -3.29 -35.70
N GLU A 12 6.49 -2.15 -36.01
CA GLU A 12 7.10 -0.84 -35.94
C GLU A 12 7.54 -0.46 -34.51
N GLY A 13 8.85 -0.27 -34.34
CA GLY A 13 9.50 0.24 -33.12
C GLY A 13 10.52 -0.75 -32.57
N GLY A 14 11.79 -0.55 -32.86
CA GLY A 14 13.03 -1.19 -32.40
C GLY A 14 12.92 -2.52 -31.64
N ILE A 15 13.03 -3.63 -32.33
CA ILE A 15 12.98 -4.99 -31.76
C ILE A 15 14.34 -5.31 -31.17
N GLY A 16 14.53 -5.17 -29.85
CA GLY A 16 15.60 -5.84 -29.15
C GLY A 16 15.26 -7.32 -29.04
N LEU A 17 16.13 -8.21 -29.56
CA LEU A 17 16.03 -9.65 -29.33
C LEU A 17 16.09 -9.89 -27.81
N ARG A 18 15.08 -10.58 -27.26
CA ARG A 18 15.05 -10.97 -25.85
C ARG A 18 15.49 -12.42 -25.74
N PHE A 19 16.35 -12.68 -24.78
CA PHE A 19 16.89 -14.00 -24.54
C PHE A 19 16.43 -14.47 -23.17
N TYR A 20 15.55 -15.45 -23.12
CA TYR A 20 15.20 -16.16 -21.90
C TYR A 20 16.05 -17.41 -21.74
N LYS A 21 16.36 -17.77 -20.49
CA LYS A 21 16.91 -19.10 -20.20
C LYS A 21 15.84 -20.15 -20.44
N ASP A 22 16.26 -21.38 -20.71
CA ASP A 22 15.33 -22.51 -20.87
C ASP A 22 14.52 -22.77 -19.59
N HIS A 23 15.06 -22.39 -18.44
CA HIS A 23 14.41 -22.57 -17.13
C HIS A 23 14.90 -21.53 -16.12
N TYR A 24 14.01 -21.11 -15.21
CA TYR A 24 14.32 -20.30 -14.03
C TYR A 24 13.89 -21.01 -12.75
N ASP A 25 14.63 -20.79 -11.64
CA ASP A 25 14.18 -21.26 -10.35
C ASP A 25 12.87 -20.57 -9.95
N VAL A 26 12.82 -19.23 -10.13
CA VAL A 26 11.67 -18.40 -9.76
C VAL A 26 11.36 -17.40 -10.86
N VAL A 27 10.10 -17.32 -11.26
CA VAL A 27 9.54 -16.22 -12.05
C VAL A 27 8.69 -15.34 -11.15
N ILE A 28 8.94 -14.03 -11.16
CA ILE A 28 8.17 -13.04 -10.40
C ILE A 28 7.30 -12.25 -11.37
N ILE A 29 5.99 -12.30 -11.18
CA ILE A 29 5.02 -11.56 -11.99
C ILE A 29 4.72 -10.24 -11.31
N GLY A 30 5.21 -9.15 -11.89
CA GLY A 30 5.07 -7.78 -11.40
C GLY A 30 6.34 -7.25 -10.72
N GLY A 31 6.86 -6.16 -11.29
CA GLY A 31 8.03 -5.42 -10.81
C GLY A 31 7.69 -4.30 -9.82
N ALA A 32 6.62 -4.46 -9.03
CA ALA A 32 6.28 -3.57 -7.93
C ALA A 32 7.15 -3.85 -6.69
N LEU A 33 7.05 -3.02 -5.64
CA LEU A 33 7.88 -3.12 -4.43
C LEU A 33 7.90 -4.53 -3.83
N ALA A 34 6.75 -5.21 -3.78
CA ALA A 34 6.66 -6.56 -3.22
C ALA A 34 7.43 -7.59 -4.07
N GLY A 35 7.32 -7.54 -5.41
CA GLY A 35 8.05 -8.43 -6.31
C GLY A 35 9.57 -8.20 -6.22
N MET A 36 10.01 -6.95 -6.20
CA MET A 36 11.43 -6.60 -6.05
C MET A 36 11.98 -6.97 -4.68
N ALA A 37 11.19 -6.77 -3.60
CA ALA A 37 11.57 -7.19 -2.26
C ALA A 37 11.71 -8.72 -2.15
N ALA A 38 10.83 -9.47 -2.82
CA ALA A 38 10.95 -10.93 -2.92
C ALA A 38 12.23 -11.34 -3.64
N ALA A 39 12.56 -10.71 -4.78
CA ALA A 39 13.78 -10.98 -5.53
C ALA A 39 15.03 -10.73 -4.67
N LEU A 40 15.13 -9.56 -4.03
CA LEU A 40 16.26 -9.21 -3.15
C LEU A 40 16.40 -10.21 -1.99
N GLN A 41 15.30 -10.62 -1.38
CA GLN A 41 15.31 -11.60 -0.29
C GLN A 41 15.76 -12.99 -0.77
N LEU A 42 15.33 -13.45 -1.93
CA LEU A 42 15.77 -14.69 -2.56
C LEU A 42 17.27 -14.65 -2.89
N GLN A 43 17.73 -13.54 -3.50
CA GLN A 43 19.13 -13.33 -3.85
C GLN A 43 20.04 -13.32 -2.62
N ALA A 44 19.61 -12.69 -1.52
CA ALA A 44 20.33 -12.69 -0.25
C ALA A 44 20.49 -14.12 0.34
N LYS A 45 19.65 -15.07 -0.07
CA LYS A 45 19.71 -16.49 0.30
C LYS A 45 20.35 -17.39 -0.77
N GLY A 46 20.94 -16.80 -1.81
CA GLY A 46 21.73 -17.51 -2.80
C GLY A 46 20.97 -17.97 -4.04
N VAL A 47 19.67 -17.71 -4.18
CA VAL A 47 18.91 -17.97 -5.40
C VAL A 47 19.36 -16.98 -6.48
N ARG A 48 19.71 -17.46 -7.67
CA ARG A 48 20.28 -16.64 -8.76
C ARG A 48 19.45 -16.65 -10.04
N ASP A 49 18.77 -17.76 -10.34
CA ASP A 49 17.99 -17.91 -11.55
C ASP A 49 16.58 -17.34 -11.37
N ILE A 50 16.52 -16.00 -11.30
CA ILE A 50 15.29 -15.23 -11.07
C ILE A 50 14.99 -14.39 -12.31
N LEU A 51 13.74 -14.43 -12.77
CA LEU A 51 13.20 -13.56 -13.81
C LEU A 51 12.04 -12.74 -13.25
N ILE A 52 12.08 -11.42 -13.43
CA ILE A 52 10.96 -10.53 -13.13
C ILE A 52 10.34 -10.05 -14.44
N LEU A 53 9.02 -10.22 -14.57
CA LEU A 53 8.24 -9.80 -15.74
C LEU A 53 7.26 -8.70 -15.32
N GLU A 54 7.49 -7.47 -15.79
CA GLU A 54 6.64 -6.31 -15.52
C GLU A 54 5.93 -5.87 -16.81
N LYS A 55 4.60 -5.71 -16.74
CA LYS A 55 3.80 -5.29 -17.90
C LYS A 55 4.02 -3.84 -18.30
N HIS A 56 4.34 -2.98 -17.33
CA HIS A 56 4.53 -1.54 -17.51
C HIS A 56 5.92 -1.24 -18.10
N ASN A 57 6.12 0.00 -18.53
CA ASN A 57 7.40 0.49 -19.05
C ASN A 57 8.35 0.97 -17.94
N MET A 58 7.96 0.88 -16.68
CA MET A 58 8.74 1.24 -15.50
C MET A 58 8.38 0.35 -14.32
N PRO A 59 9.30 0.15 -13.34
CA PRO A 59 9.04 -0.59 -12.12
C PRO A 59 8.17 0.21 -11.14
N GLY A 60 7.74 -0.44 -10.05
CA GLY A 60 7.15 0.22 -8.89
C GLY A 60 5.64 0.01 -8.74
N GLY A 61 4.91 -0.22 -9.82
CA GLY A 61 3.46 -0.30 -9.76
C GLY A 61 2.85 1.05 -9.38
N VAL A 62 2.22 1.16 -8.19
CA VAL A 62 1.71 2.45 -7.66
C VAL A 62 2.80 3.28 -6.96
N ALA A 63 3.96 2.68 -6.65
CA ALA A 63 5.12 3.39 -6.13
C ALA A 63 5.93 3.98 -7.30
N THR A 64 5.35 4.98 -7.93
CA THR A 64 5.89 5.64 -9.12
C THR A 64 5.45 7.11 -9.18
N ASP A 65 6.11 7.87 -10.02
CA ASP A 65 5.74 9.22 -10.43
C ASP A 65 5.73 9.30 -11.97
N TYR A 66 5.22 10.39 -12.49
CA TYR A 66 5.13 10.61 -13.93
C TYR A 66 5.19 12.09 -14.27
N MET A 67 5.66 12.38 -15.49
CA MET A 67 5.80 13.75 -15.99
C MET A 67 4.52 14.25 -16.63
N ARG A 68 4.12 15.51 -16.31
CA ARG A 68 3.10 16.30 -17.01
C ARG A 68 3.59 17.73 -17.19
N ASP A 69 3.62 18.21 -18.39
CA ASP A 69 4.01 19.58 -18.76
C ASP A 69 5.29 20.11 -18.07
N GLY A 70 6.27 19.20 -17.86
CA GLY A 70 7.53 19.52 -17.21
C GLY A 70 7.53 19.38 -15.68
N PHE A 71 6.38 19.06 -15.09
CA PHE A 71 6.28 18.75 -13.67
C PHE A 71 6.25 17.24 -13.45
N GLU A 72 6.93 16.81 -12.41
CA GLU A 72 6.88 15.43 -11.96
C GLU A 72 5.84 15.30 -10.84
N ILE A 73 4.90 14.36 -11.02
CA ILE A 73 3.76 14.17 -10.14
C ILE A 73 3.90 12.82 -9.43
N GLU A 74 3.91 12.84 -8.10
CA GLU A 74 3.88 11.63 -7.27
C GLU A 74 2.51 10.95 -7.39
N ALA A 75 2.49 9.66 -7.72
CA ALA A 75 1.25 8.96 -8.02
C ALA A 75 0.42 8.58 -6.78
N SER A 76 1.09 8.25 -5.65
CA SER A 76 0.36 7.70 -4.50
C SER A 76 1.03 7.87 -3.15
N LEU A 77 2.32 8.17 -3.08
CA LEU A 77 3.03 8.21 -1.81
C LEU A 77 2.67 9.48 -1.04
N HIS A 78 2.07 9.29 0.14
CA HIS A 78 1.92 10.36 1.10
C HIS A 78 3.10 10.34 2.09
N GLU A 79 3.37 9.20 2.70
CA GLU A 79 4.43 9.01 3.70
C GLU A 79 4.69 7.52 3.92
N MET A 80 5.89 7.17 4.34
CA MET A 80 6.28 5.80 4.69
C MET A 80 6.61 5.68 6.17
N MET A 81 5.90 4.79 6.84
CA MET A 81 6.20 4.38 8.22
C MET A 81 7.33 3.34 8.25
N SER A 82 7.84 3.04 9.43
CA SER A 82 8.87 2.00 9.69
C SER A 82 10.22 2.24 9.03
N ILE A 83 10.57 3.46 8.65
CA ILE A 83 11.89 3.80 8.09
C ILE A 83 12.91 4.07 9.19
N GLY A 84 12.64 5.02 10.07
CA GLY A 84 13.56 5.46 11.14
C GLY A 84 14.81 6.22 10.64
N PRO A 85 15.47 6.96 11.53
CA PRO A 85 16.64 7.76 11.17
C PRO A 85 17.85 6.86 10.87
N LYS A 86 18.81 7.38 10.07
CA LYS A 86 20.05 6.68 9.78
C LYS A 86 20.78 6.28 11.07
N GLY A 87 21.17 5.01 11.17
CA GLY A 87 21.80 4.42 12.36
C GLY A 87 20.83 3.95 13.45
N LYS A 88 19.52 4.19 13.28
CA LYS A 88 18.44 3.67 14.14
C LYS A 88 17.23 3.29 13.27
N ARG A 89 17.50 2.59 12.16
CA ARG A 89 16.44 2.17 11.24
C ARG A 89 15.40 1.31 11.92
N LEU A 90 14.16 1.55 11.55
CA LEU A 90 13.05 0.67 11.83
C LEU A 90 12.99 -0.43 10.74
N LYS A 91 12.03 -1.32 10.84
CA LYS A 91 11.97 -2.58 10.09
C LYS A 91 12.06 -2.44 8.56
N VAL A 92 11.38 -1.46 7.99
CA VAL A 92 11.41 -1.22 6.53
C VAL A 92 12.72 -0.54 6.13
N GLY A 93 13.15 0.48 6.88
CA GLY A 93 14.45 1.13 6.64
C GLY A 93 15.62 0.16 6.77
N GLN A 94 15.58 -0.75 7.74
CA GLN A 94 16.59 -1.80 7.91
C GLN A 94 16.64 -2.75 6.70
N PHE A 95 15.49 -3.08 6.10
CA PHE A 95 15.50 -3.90 4.88
C PHE A 95 16.28 -3.21 3.74
N PHE A 96 16.08 -1.92 3.51
CA PHE A 96 16.81 -1.19 2.46
C PHE A 96 18.32 -1.17 2.74
N ASP A 97 18.70 -0.90 4.00
CA ASP A 97 20.12 -0.91 4.41
C ASP A 97 20.73 -2.32 4.25
N ASP A 98 20.05 -3.39 4.69
CA ASP A 98 20.52 -4.79 4.60
C ASP A 98 20.65 -5.27 3.16
N MET A 99 19.76 -4.82 2.26
CA MET A 99 19.80 -5.19 0.84
C MET A 99 20.76 -4.30 0.04
N GLY A 100 21.33 -3.26 0.64
CA GLY A 100 22.23 -2.32 -0.01
C GLY A 100 21.51 -1.46 -1.05
N VAL A 101 20.25 -1.13 -0.80
CA VAL A 101 19.47 -0.18 -1.60
C VAL A 101 19.54 1.18 -0.91
N ASP A 102 20.35 2.07 -1.45
CA ASP A 102 20.60 3.39 -0.85
C ASP A 102 19.53 4.39 -1.28
N ILE A 103 18.74 4.86 -0.32
CA ILE A 103 17.68 5.85 -0.50
C ILE A 103 17.93 7.02 0.43
N ASP A 104 17.84 8.24 -0.09
CA ASP A 104 17.89 9.46 0.71
C ASP A 104 16.51 9.75 1.31
N TRP A 105 16.34 9.35 2.57
CA TRP A 105 15.09 9.49 3.31
C TRP A 105 14.99 10.84 3.98
N LEU A 106 13.96 11.61 3.66
CA LEU A 106 13.60 12.86 4.30
C LEU A 106 12.54 12.62 5.36
N PRO A 107 12.70 13.12 6.59
CA PRO A 107 11.64 13.03 7.60
C PRO A 107 10.47 13.91 7.20
N VAL A 108 9.26 13.42 7.45
CA VAL A 108 8.04 14.23 7.40
C VAL A 108 8.03 15.14 8.64
N PRO A 109 7.76 16.45 8.50
CA PRO A 109 7.95 17.41 9.60
C PRO A 109 6.97 17.24 10.74
N GLU A 110 5.73 16.84 10.44
CA GLU A 110 4.69 16.50 11.42
C GLU A 110 3.80 15.37 10.87
N PRO A 111 3.25 14.49 11.71
CA PRO A 111 2.37 13.42 11.26
C PRO A 111 1.11 13.97 10.58
N TYR A 112 0.43 14.93 11.22
CA TYR A 112 -0.74 15.57 10.61
C TYR A 112 -1.29 16.76 11.40
N ARG A 113 -2.09 17.57 10.71
CA ARG A 113 -3.06 18.52 11.27
C ARG A 113 -4.46 17.97 11.10
N VAL A 114 -5.33 18.16 12.09
CA VAL A 114 -6.77 17.85 12.00
C VAL A 114 -7.58 19.13 11.98
N VAL A 115 -8.47 19.28 11.00
CA VAL A 115 -9.33 20.47 10.85
C VAL A 115 -10.79 20.04 10.69
N VAL A 116 -11.61 20.32 11.70
CA VAL A 116 -13.07 20.11 11.70
C VAL A 116 -13.73 21.36 12.28
N PRO A 117 -14.03 22.36 11.43
CA PRO A 117 -14.54 23.66 11.91
C PRO A 117 -15.85 23.55 12.70
N SER A 118 -16.75 22.65 12.31
CA SER A 118 -18.04 22.39 13.00
C SER A 118 -17.87 21.91 14.45
N GLU A 119 -16.74 21.25 14.76
CA GLU A 119 -16.42 20.70 16.08
C GLU A 119 -15.38 21.55 16.85
N GLY A 120 -14.94 22.67 16.24
CA GLY A 120 -13.91 23.54 16.81
C GLY A 120 -12.56 22.85 16.93
N ILE A 121 -12.23 21.96 15.99
CA ILE A 121 -10.94 21.28 15.89
C ILE A 121 -10.10 21.97 14.83
N ASP A 122 -8.91 22.42 15.23
CA ASP A 122 -7.81 22.84 14.36
C ASP A 122 -6.53 22.66 15.15
N THR A 123 -5.90 21.48 15.00
CA THR A 123 -4.79 21.07 15.86
C THR A 123 -3.72 20.38 15.04
N VAL A 124 -2.48 20.80 15.18
CA VAL A 124 -1.29 20.12 14.65
C VAL A 124 -0.81 19.13 15.70
N LEU A 125 -0.55 17.90 15.29
CA LEU A 125 0.05 16.87 16.14
C LEU A 125 1.50 16.65 15.75
N HIS A 126 2.37 16.42 16.75
CA HIS A 126 3.79 16.24 16.55
C HIS A 126 4.22 14.80 16.81
N ASP A 127 5.30 14.38 16.14
CA ASP A 127 5.89 13.06 16.31
C ASP A 127 6.29 12.77 17.75
N GLY A 128 6.13 11.50 18.11
CA GLY A 128 6.46 10.99 19.43
C GLY A 128 5.27 10.92 20.36
N TYR A 129 5.22 9.85 21.12
CA TYR A 129 4.07 9.49 21.97
C TYR A 129 3.71 10.57 22.98
N GLU A 130 4.73 11.12 23.66
CA GLU A 130 4.57 12.18 24.65
C GLU A 130 4.22 13.52 24.02
N HIS A 131 4.71 13.83 22.82
CA HIS A 131 4.37 15.07 22.11
C HIS A 131 2.91 15.03 21.67
N MET A 132 2.50 13.98 20.98
CA MET A 132 1.11 13.82 20.54
C MET A 132 0.12 13.85 21.72
N ALA A 133 0.47 13.20 22.84
CA ALA A 133 -0.37 13.25 24.03
C ALA A 133 -0.47 14.68 24.61
N ARG A 134 0.61 15.49 24.58
CA ARG A 134 0.58 16.91 25.01
C ARG A 134 -0.24 17.78 24.07
N ASP A 135 -0.12 17.57 22.75
CA ASP A 135 -0.88 18.35 21.76
C ASP A 135 -2.39 18.13 21.95
N ILE A 136 -2.80 16.88 22.15
CA ILE A 136 -4.21 16.54 22.42
C ILE A 136 -4.66 17.09 23.77
N ASP A 137 -3.83 16.99 24.81
CA ASP A 137 -4.13 17.52 26.15
C ASP A 137 -4.27 19.05 26.14
N ALA A 138 -3.46 19.75 25.33
CA ALA A 138 -3.58 21.19 25.14
C ALA A 138 -4.94 21.59 24.55
N ALA A 139 -5.50 20.79 23.65
CA ALA A 139 -6.82 21.01 23.06
C ALA A 139 -7.98 20.42 23.89
N CYS A 140 -7.69 19.41 24.73
CA CYS A 140 -8.63 18.69 25.60
C CYS A 140 -7.98 18.44 26.99
N PRO A 141 -7.96 19.40 27.91
CA PRO A 141 -7.26 19.27 29.18
C PRO A 141 -7.68 18.08 30.03
N GLY A 142 -6.69 17.38 30.60
CA GLY A 142 -6.89 16.18 31.43
C GLY A 142 -6.89 14.87 30.66
N THR A 143 -6.47 14.87 29.40
CA THR A 143 -6.43 13.65 28.54
C THR A 143 -5.03 13.05 28.42
N TYR A 144 -3.98 13.73 28.85
CA TYR A 144 -2.57 13.32 28.61
C TYR A 144 -2.28 11.85 28.94
N ASP A 145 -2.55 11.44 30.17
CA ASP A 145 -2.22 10.06 30.61
C ASP A 145 -3.02 9.00 29.86
N LYS A 146 -4.29 9.27 29.57
CA LYS A 146 -5.18 8.36 28.83
C LYS A 146 -4.74 8.20 27.38
N VAL A 147 -4.41 9.30 26.70
CA VAL A 147 -3.92 9.31 25.32
C VAL A 147 -2.57 8.60 25.25
N LEU A 148 -1.64 8.93 26.15
CA LEU A 148 -0.33 8.30 26.19
C LEU A 148 -0.41 6.78 26.41
N GLU A 149 -1.31 6.32 27.30
CA GLU A 149 -1.51 4.88 27.54
C GLU A 149 -2.17 4.20 26.36
N PHE A 150 -3.10 4.85 25.64
CA PHE A 150 -3.66 4.32 24.40
C PHE A 150 -2.58 4.12 23.32
N ILE A 151 -1.73 5.12 23.10
CA ILE A 151 -0.63 5.04 22.14
C ILE A 151 0.35 3.91 22.51
N ARG A 152 0.69 3.81 23.81
CA ARG A 152 1.53 2.74 24.33
C ARG A 152 0.90 1.35 24.18
N LEU A 153 -0.41 1.24 24.34
CA LEU A 153 -1.13 -0.01 24.05
C LEU A 153 -1.00 -0.40 22.58
N CYS A 154 -1.16 0.56 21.64
CA CYS A 154 -0.93 0.30 20.22
C CYS A 154 0.47 -0.26 19.99
N ARG A 155 1.50 0.30 20.62
CA ARG A 155 2.88 -0.19 20.49
C ARG A 155 3.06 -1.61 21.04
N ARG A 156 2.54 -1.92 22.22
CA ARG A 156 2.63 -3.28 22.81
C ARG A 156 1.90 -4.32 21.96
N VAL A 157 0.79 -3.95 21.33
CA VAL A 157 0.06 -4.82 20.40
C VAL A 157 0.86 -5.03 19.10
N TYR A 158 1.44 -3.97 18.55
CA TYR A 158 2.35 -4.05 17.40
C TYR A 158 3.51 -5.02 17.64
N ASP A 159 4.26 -4.82 18.75
CA ASP A 159 5.40 -5.67 19.10
C ASP A 159 4.98 -7.13 19.29
N SER A 160 3.79 -7.35 19.85
CA SER A 160 3.22 -8.70 19.99
C SER A 160 2.90 -9.34 18.63
N MET A 161 2.31 -8.58 17.71
CA MET A 161 1.99 -9.07 16.37
C MET A 161 3.24 -9.45 15.58
N ASP A 162 4.30 -8.68 15.69
CA ASP A 162 5.58 -8.98 15.05
C ASP A 162 6.14 -10.34 15.51
N VAL A 163 6.10 -10.63 16.80
CA VAL A 163 6.55 -11.91 17.36
C VAL A 163 5.62 -13.07 16.96
N ILE A 164 4.31 -12.87 17.16
CA ILE A 164 3.29 -13.89 16.89
C ILE A 164 3.23 -14.27 15.40
N SER A 165 3.53 -13.31 14.50
CA SER A 165 3.48 -13.54 13.07
C SER A 165 4.54 -14.52 12.56
N VAL A 166 5.69 -14.58 13.21
CA VAL A 166 6.84 -15.38 12.77
C VAL A 166 7.19 -16.55 13.70
N THR A 167 6.64 -16.57 14.91
CA THR A 167 6.97 -17.57 15.92
C THR A 167 5.75 -18.40 16.30
N PRO A 168 5.67 -19.68 15.92
CA PRO A 168 4.63 -20.56 16.44
C PRO A 168 4.68 -20.64 17.97
N MET A 169 3.53 -20.44 18.62
CA MET A 169 3.46 -20.52 20.08
C MET A 169 2.14 -21.11 20.57
N SER A 170 2.18 -21.74 21.75
CA SER A 170 0.98 -22.25 22.38
C SER A 170 0.08 -21.12 22.90
N LYS A 171 -1.23 -21.39 23.01
CA LYS A 171 -2.20 -20.42 23.57
C LYS A 171 -1.80 -19.93 24.96
N LEU A 172 -1.26 -20.83 25.81
CA LEU A 172 -0.81 -20.47 27.16
C LEU A 172 0.40 -19.54 27.14
N ARG A 173 1.34 -19.79 26.24
CA ARG A 173 2.50 -18.92 26.06
C ARG A 173 2.07 -17.54 25.54
N MET A 174 1.16 -17.49 24.56
CA MET A 174 0.60 -16.25 24.01
C MET A 174 -0.09 -15.44 25.11
N LEU A 175 -0.92 -16.07 25.93
CA LEU A 175 -1.60 -15.40 27.05
C LEU A 175 -0.64 -14.80 28.07
N ARG A 176 0.49 -15.48 28.34
CA ARG A 176 1.49 -15.05 29.32
C ARG A 176 2.42 -13.96 28.78
N GLU A 177 2.88 -14.09 27.53
CA GLU A 177 3.91 -13.23 26.96
C GLU A 177 3.31 -12.02 26.19
N HIS A 178 2.06 -12.15 25.70
CA HIS A 178 1.37 -11.15 24.91
C HIS A 178 -0.05 -10.84 25.44
N PRO A 179 -0.22 -10.52 26.74
CA PRO A 179 -1.53 -10.39 27.36
C PRO A 179 -2.37 -9.25 26.76
N ASP A 180 -1.76 -8.13 26.37
CA ASP A 180 -2.47 -7.00 25.77
C ASP A 180 -3.01 -7.35 24.39
N PHE A 181 -2.23 -8.05 23.56
CA PHE A 181 -2.72 -8.56 22.27
C PHE A 181 -3.92 -9.49 22.46
N VAL A 182 -3.82 -10.47 23.37
CA VAL A 182 -4.92 -11.44 23.62
C VAL A 182 -6.18 -10.73 24.11
N ARG A 183 -6.02 -9.70 24.95
CA ARG A 183 -7.15 -8.92 25.49
C ARG A 183 -7.93 -8.20 24.41
N VAL A 184 -7.25 -7.66 23.39
CA VAL A 184 -7.86 -6.79 22.37
C VAL A 184 -8.10 -7.47 21.02
N ALA A 185 -7.61 -8.69 20.80
CA ALA A 185 -7.61 -9.35 19.51
C ALA A 185 -9.00 -9.58 18.88
N GLY A 186 -10.05 -9.60 19.69
CA GLY A 186 -11.44 -9.80 19.23
C GLY A 186 -12.30 -8.54 19.22
N TYR A 187 -11.71 -7.36 19.44
CA TYR A 187 -12.45 -6.10 19.54
C TYR A 187 -12.11 -5.14 18.41
N SER A 188 -13.09 -4.31 18.04
CA SER A 188 -12.89 -3.21 17.11
C SER A 188 -12.08 -2.07 17.74
N ALA A 189 -11.54 -1.19 16.90
CA ALA A 189 -10.81 0.00 17.35
C ALA A 189 -11.69 0.92 18.19
N SER A 190 -12.97 1.10 17.81
CA SER A 190 -13.94 1.88 18.60
C SER A 190 -14.24 1.26 19.97
N GLU A 191 -14.34 -0.07 20.06
CA GLU A 191 -14.58 -0.74 21.33
C GLU A 191 -13.42 -0.55 22.30
N VAL A 192 -12.19 -0.66 21.80
CA VAL A 192 -11.00 -0.49 22.65
C VAL A 192 -10.82 0.96 23.07
N ILE A 193 -10.92 1.95 22.15
CA ILE A 193 -10.69 3.37 22.50
C ILE A 193 -11.74 3.87 23.49
N ARG A 194 -12.99 3.39 23.42
CA ARG A 194 -14.05 3.72 24.40
C ARG A 194 -13.68 3.34 25.84
N THR A 195 -12.84 2.31 26.04
CA THR A 195 -12.40 1.92 27.40
C THR A 195 -11.49 2.93 28.07
N PHE A 196 -10.94 3.89 27.31
CA PHE A 196 -10.09 4.97 27.83
C PHE A 196 -10.89 6.16 28.32
N ASP A 197 -12.21 6.19 28.10
CA ASP A 197 -13.08 7.29 28.51
C ASP A 197 -12.49 8.67 28.12
N LEU A 198 -12.13 8.81 26.84
CA LEU A 198 -11.65 10.06 26.24
C LEU A 198 -12.84 10.90 25.76
N PRO A 199 -12.79 12.24 25.88
CA PRO A 199 -13.73 13.10 25.17
C PRO A 199 -13.71 12.85 23.67
N GLN A 200 -14.86 12.94 23.00
CA GLN A 200 -14.97 12.67 21.56
C GLN A 200 -13.96 13.51 20.75
N LYS A 201 -13.82 14.79 21.08
CA LYS A 201 -12.84 15.68 20.44
C LYS A 201 -11.39 15.15 20.51
N ALA A 202 -10.99 14.52 21.61
CA ALA A 202 -9.67 13.89 21.74
C ALA A 202 -9.56 12.62 20.85
N VAL A 203 -10.64 11.83 20.78
CA VAL A 203 -10.71 10.67 19.88
C VAL A 203 -10.59 11.12 18.44
N ASP A 204 -11.30 12.16 18.04
CA ASP A 204 -11.30 12.68 16.66
C ASP A 204 -9.94 13.23 16.23
N MET A 205 -9.17 13.82 17.16
CA MET A 205 -7.79 14.22 16.90
C MET A 205 -6.81 13.05 16.84
N LEU A 206 -7.08 11.96 17.56
CA LEU A 206 -6.17 10.82 17.68
C LEU A 206 -6.32 9.79 16.54
N THR A 207 -7.47 9.74 15.89
CA THR A 207 -7.83 8.61 15.02
C THR A 207 -7.86 8.83 13.51
N PRO A 208 -7.47 9.98 12.91
CA PRO A 208 -7.66 10.24 11.47
C PRO A 208 -7.06 9.20 10.54
N TYR A 209 -5.97 8.56 10.93
CA TYR A 209 -5.29 7.54 10.14
C TYR A 209 -6.13 6.26 9.88
N TRP A 210 -7.33 6.11 10.51
CA TRP A 210 -8.23 5.00 10.18
C TRP A 210 -8.49 4.89 8.68
N ILE A 211 -8.52 6.05 7.99
CA ILE A 211 -8.80 6.11 6.55
C ILE A 211 -7.73 5.37 5.75
N TYR A 212 -6.46 5.37 6.20
CA TYR A 212 -5.37 4.65 5.53
C TYR A 212 -5.48 3.12 5.66
N VAL A 213 -6.35 2.62 6.53
CA VAL A 213 -6.68 1.19 6.62
C VAL A 213 -7.92 0.84 5.80
N GLY A 214 -8.80 1.83 5.59
CA GLY A 214 -9.97 1.70 4.72
C GLY A 214 -11.16 0.96 5.32
N GLU A 215 -11.30 0.97 6.66
CA GLU A 215 -12.48 0.45 7.37
C GLU A 215 -12.87 1.43 8.49
N PRO A 216 -14.18 1.70 8.71
CA PRO A 216 -14.60 2.55 9.82
C PRO A 216 -14.22 1.91 11.17
N MET A 217 -13.93 2.74 12.16
CA MET A 217 -13.41 2.31 13.46
C MET A 217 -14.28 1.27 14.18
N ASP A 218 -15.58 1.21 13.92
CA ASP A 218 -16.49 0.20 14.49
C ASP A 218 -16.32 -1.19 13.84
N ASN A 219 -15.80 -1.24 12.62
CA ASN A 219 -15.56 -2.49 11.88
C ASN A 219 -14.05 -2.79 11.71
N LEU A 220 -13.18 -1.89 12.11
CA LEU A 220 -11.73 -2.05 12.05
C LEU A 220 -11.23 -2.82 13.27
N PRO A 221 -10.59 -4.01 13.12
CA PRO A 221 -9.96 -4.70 14.23
C PRO A 221 -8.92 -3.82 14.93
N PHE A 222 -8.96 -3.73 16.25
CA PHE A 222 -7.99 -2.91 16.99
C PHE A 222 -6.54 -3.36 16.73
N THR A 223 -6.30 -4.64 16.54
CA THR A 223 -4.96 -5.15 16.22
C THR A 223 -4.39 -4.59 14.92
N ILE A 224 -5.22 -4.43 13.89
CA ILE A 224 -4.81 -3.84 12.60
C ILE A 224 -4.60 -2.32 12.76
N TYR A 225 -5.54 -1.64 13.43
CA TYR A 225 -5.39 -0.22 13.77
C TYR A 225 -4.08 0.04 14.54
N ALA A 226 -3.82 -0.72 15.60
CA ALA A 226 -2.61 -0.58 16.40
C ALA A 226 -1.33 -0.86 15.61
N TYR A 227 -1.36 -1.84 14.69
CA TYR A 227 -0.23 -2.17 13.83
C TYR A 227 0.11 -1.00 12.87
N CYS A 228 -0.91 -0.34 12.31
CA CYS A 228 -0.71 0.83 11.48
C CYS A 228 -0.22 2.03 12.33
N MET A 229 -0.90 2.35 13.43
CA MET A 229 -0.66 3.54 14.23
C MET A 229 0.69 3.56 14.93
N ALA A 230 1.16 2.44 15.47
CA ALA A 230 2.36 2.41 16.31
C ALA A 230 3.60 2.94 15.59
N ASP A 231 3.73 2.71 14.29
CA ASP A 231 4.85 3.18 13.51
C ASP A 231 4.66 4.63 13.03
N TYR A 232 3.43 5.05 12.68
CA TYR A 232 3.14 6.45 12.35
C TYR A 232 3.38 7.39 13.53
N PHE A 233 3.02 6.99 14.74
CA PHE A 233 3.33 7.77 15.95
C PHE A 233 4.83 7.92 16.22
N SER A 234 5.67 7.10 15.59
CA SER A 234 7.13 7.16 15.71
C SER A 234 7.79 8.04 14.65
N GLY A 235 7.01 8.63 13.75
CA GLY A 235 7.46 9.43 12.62
C GLY A 235 7.55 8.67 11.30
N SER A 236 7.33 9.39 10.23
CA SER A 236 7.33 8.88 8.86
C SER A 236 8.35 9.61 7.97
N TYR A 237 8.57 9.05 6.78
CA TYR A 237 9.60 9.52 5.84
C TYR A 237 9.08 9.48 4.41
N VAL A 238 9.70 10.29 3.54
CA VAL A 238 9.55 10.22 2.09
C VAL A 238 10.93 10.11 1.44
N PRO A 239 11.07 9.43 0.29
CA PRO A 239 12.32 9.46 -0.46
C PRO A 239 12.48 10.83 -1.15
N ARG A 240 13.71 11.40 -1.15
CA ARG A 240 14.01 12.72 -1.74
C ARG A 240 13.56 12.81 -3.20
N HIS A 241 13.85 11.78 -3.98
CA HIS A 241 13.48 11.72 -5.40
C HIS A 241 12.23 10.88 -5.63
N ARG A 242 11.32 10.86 -4.65
CA ARG A 242 9.98 10.26 -4.67
C ARG A 242 9.99 8.72 -4.83
N SER A 243 8.78 8.17 -5.04
CA SER A 243 8.59 6.72 -5.18
C SER A 243 9.31 6.13 -6.36
N HIS A 244 9.45 6.88 -7.45
CA HIS A 244 10.07 6.37 -8.68
C HIS A 244 11.55 6.03 -8.47
N GLU A 245 12.31 6.93 -7.82
CA GLU A 245 13.71 6.62 -7.53
C GLU A 245 13.85 5.39 -6.64
N MET A 246 13.02 5.28 -5.60
CA MET A 246 13.00 4.10 -4.74
C MET A 246 12.82 2.82 -5.57
N SER A 247 11.85 2.81 -6.47
CA SER A 247 11.56 1.68 -7.36
C SER A 247 12.72 1.39 -8.32
N MET A 248 13.32 2.42 -8.92
CA MET A 248 14.47 2.28 -9.81
C MET A 248 15.72 1.76 -9.09
N ARG A 249 16.00 2.24 -7.86
CA ARG A 249 17.11 1.75 -7.03
C ARG A 249 16.93 0.27 -6.67
N MET A 250 15.71 -0.14 -6.35
CA MET A 250 15.41 -1.56 -6.09
C MET A 250 15.61 -2.40 -7.35
N GLN A 251 15.11 -1.96 -8.51
CA GLN A 251 15.35 -2.65 -9.79
C GLN A 251 16.83 -2.78 -10.06
N GLN A 252 17.58 -1.67 -10.01
CA GLN A 252 19.03 -1.66 -10.23
C GLN A 252 19.72 -2.70 -9.34
N LYS A 253 19.36 -2.74 -8.05
CA LYS A 253 19.97 -3.69 -7.11
C LYS A 253 19.62 -5.14 -7.40
N VAL A 254 18.40 -5.41 -7.83
CA VAL A 254 17.96 -6.74 -8.29
C VAL A 254 18.78 -7.21 -9.49
N GLU A 255 19.02 -6.34 -10.46
CA GLU A 255 19.82 -6.63 -11.66
C GLU A 255 21.30 -6.79 -11.34
N GLU A 256 21.89 -5.90 -10.49
CA GLU A 256 23.27 -6.02 -9.99
C GLU A 256 23.54 -7.37 -9.31
N ASN A 257 22.55 -7.91 -8.61
CA ASN A 257 22.62 -9.21 -7.96
C ASN A 257 22.37 -10.39 -8.92
N GLY A 258 22.15 -10.12 -10.23
CA GLY A 258 22.12 -11.12 -11.31
C GLY A 258 20.74 -11.65 -11.69
N ALA A 259 19.63 -11.09 -11.21
CA ALA A 259 18.32 -11.42 -11.75
C ALA A 259 18.10 -10.71 -13.11
N GLN A 260 17.30 -11.35 -13.96
CA GLN A 260 16.82 -10.73 -15.19
C GLN A 260 15.52 -9.96 -14.89
N PHE A 261 15.43 -8.71 -15.35
CA PHE A 261 14.27 -7.85 -15.16
C PHE A 261 13.78 -7.35 -16.52
N GLU A 262 12.55 -7.71 -16.91
CA GLU A 262 11.99 -7.38 -18.21
C GLU A 262 10.74 -6.49 -18.06
N LEU A 263 10.84 -5.27 -18.57
CA LEU A 263 9.74 -4.33 -18.69
C LEU A 263 8.92 -4.59 -19.98
N ARG A 264 7.67 -4.12 -20.01
CA ARG A 264 6.73 -4.31 -21.13
C ARG A 264 6.52 -5.78 -21.48
N GLN A 265 6.52 -6.64 -20.43
CA GLN A 265 6.27 -8.08 -20.53
C GLN A 265 5.07 -8.46 -19.65
N GLU A 266 3.90 -8.44 -20.24
CA GLU A 266 2.68 -8.87 -19.56
C GLU A 266 2.63 -10.41 -19.55
N VAL A 267 2.58 -11.01 -18.35
CA VAL A 267 2.26 -12.43 -18.19
C VAL A 267 0.76 -12.61 -18.34
N GLU A 268 0.36 -13.44 -19.31
CA GLU A 268 -1.02 -13.77 -19.59
C GLU A 268 -1.48 -15.02 -18.85
N LYS A 269 -0.60 -16.05 -18.78
CA LYS A 269 -0.92 -17.35 -18.18
C LYS A 269 0.16 -17.83 -17.23
N ILE A 270 -0.30 -18.53 -16.19
CA ILE A 270 0.52 -19.37 -15.32
C ILE A 270 0.19 -20.81 -15.68
N LEU A 271 1.20 -21.54 -16.17
CA LEU A 271 1.05 -22.92 -16.66
C LEU A 271 1.11 -23.88 -15.47
N VAL A 272 0.05 -24.65 -15.28
CA VAL A 272 -0.09 -25.59 -14.16
C VAL A 272 -0.36 -26.99 -14.70
N ARG A 273 0.24 -27.99 -14.09
CA ARG A 273 -0.03 -29.41 -14.36
C ARG A 273 0.05 -30.21 -13.07
N ASP A 274 -0.98 -31.04 -12.83
CA ASP A 274 -1.10 -31.87 -11.62
C ASP A 274 -1.02 -31.03 -10.33
N GLY A 275 -1.74 -29.90 -10.30
CA GLY A 275 -1.77 -28.97 -9.17
C GLY A 275 -0.48 -28.20 -8.90
N LYS A 276 0.47 -28.19 -9.83
CA LYS A 276 1.80 -27.61 -9.66
C LYS A 276 2.18 -26.67 -10.81
N VAL A 277 2.83 -25.56 -10.48
CA VAL A 277 3.43 -24.62 -11.44
C VAL A 277 4.46 -25.34 -12.33
N ARG A 278 4.45 -25.00 -13.63
CA ARG A 278 5.43 -25.46 -14.63
C ARG A 278 6.10 -24.31 -15.37
N GLY A 279 5.52 -23.13 -15.33
CA GLY A 279 6.03 -21.96 -16.03
C GLY A 279 4.98 -20.89 -16.19
N VAL A 280 5.30 -19.90 -17.00
CA VAL A 280 4.40 -18.81 -17.37
C VAL A 280 4.40 -18.63 -18.90
N ARG A 281 3.33 -18.00 -19.42
CA ARG A 281 3.28 -17.55 -20.82
C ARG A 281 3.00 -16.05 -20.86
N THR A 282 3.84 -15.33 -21.61
CA THR A 282 3.64 -13.90 -21.85
C THR A 282 2.53 -13.67 -22.87
N LYS A 283 1.98 -12.48 -22.89
CA LYS A 283 1.00 -12.05 -23.92
C LYS A 283 1.56 -12.08 -25.35
N ARG A 284 2.89 -12.10 -25.49
CA ARG A 284 3.58 -12.25 -26.78
C ARG A 284 3.72 -13.69 -27.22
N GLY A 285 3.38 -14.65 -26.36
CA GLY A 285 3.44 -16.07 -26.64
C GLY A 285 4.70 -16.78 -26.16
N ASP A 286 5.62 -16.07 -25.47
CA ASP A 286 6.83 -16.70 -24.91
C ASP A 286 6.43 -17.61 -23.75
N GLU A 287 6.76 -18.90 -23.82
CA GLU A 287 6.62 -19.83 -22.71
C GLU A 287 7.95 -19.98 -21.97
N ILE A 288 7.93 -19.76 -20.67
CA ILE A 288 9.11 -19.70 -19.81
C ILE A 288 8.91 -20.71 -18.68
N ALA A 289 9.73 -21.75 -18.65
CA ALA A 289 9.65 -22.77 -17.62
C ALA A 289 10.21 -22.26 -16.28
N CYS A 290 9.56 -22.63 -15.17
CA CYS A 290 10.06 -22.34 -13.83
C CYS A 290 9.53 -23.33 -12.80
N ASP A 291 10.24 -23.41 -11.65
CA ASP A 291 9.82 -24.23 -10.52
C ASP A 291 8.81 -23.50 -9.63
N TYR A 292 8.95 -22.16 -9.47
CA TYR A 292 8.13 -21.33 -8.61
C TYR A 292 7.69 -20.05 -9.30
N VAL A 293 6.50 -19.57 -8.96
CA VAL A 293 5.98 -18.26 -9.36
C VAL A 293 5.64 -17.46 -8.11
N ILE A 294 6.17 -16.24 -8.00
CA ILE A 294 5.70 -15.23 -7.05
C ILE A 294 4.88 -14.21 -7.83
N CYS A 295 3.59 -14.08 -7.50
CA CYS A 295 2.64 -13.29 -8.28
C CYS A 295 2.17 -12.04 -7.54
N GLY A 296 2.41 -10.85 -8.13
CA GLY A 296 1.91 -9.57 -7.67
C GLY A 296 0.48 -9.24 -8.13
N ALA A 297 -0.08 -10.03 -9.05
CA ALA A 297 -1.46 -9.85 -9.47
C ALA A 297 -2.44 -10.39 -8.43
N TYR A 298 -3.64 -9.79 -8.39
CA TYR A 298 -4.69 -10.21 -7.46
C TYR A 298 -5.08 -11.68 -7.64
N PRO A 299 -5.24 -12.46 -6.56
CA PRO A 299 -5.69 -13.85 -6.63
C PRO A 299 -7.01 -14.02 -7.41
N ASN A 300 -7.92 -13.02 -7.32
CA ASN A 300 -9.14 -12.98 -8.13
C ASN A 300 -8.83 -13.12 -9.63
N ARG A 301 -7.90 -12.31 -10.16
CA ARG A 301 -7.49 -12.37 -11.56
C ARG A 301 -6.75 -13.66 -11.87
N VAL A 302 -5.87 -14.08 -10.98
CA VAL A 302 -5.06 -15.29 -11.18
C VAL A 302 -5.94 -16.52 -11.31
N TYR A 303 -6.80 -16.80 -10.34
CA TYR A 303 -7.63 -18.01 -10.32
C TYR A 303 -8.78 -18.00 -11.30
N THR A 304 -9.24 -16.81 -11.77
CA THR A 304 -10.35 -16.75 -12.74
C THR A 304 -9.88 -16.60 -14.19
N GLN A 305 -8.64 -16.15 -14.44
CA GLN A 305 -8.20 -15.75 -15.77
C GLN A 305 -6.80 -16.24 -16.15
N MET A 306 -5.87 -16.39 -15.19
CA MET A 306 -4.46 -16.60 -15.54
C MET A 306 -4.01 -18.05 -15.46
N ILE A 307 -4.63 -18.90 -14.64
CA ILE A 307 -4.25 -20.33 -14.59
C ILE A 307 -4.61 -21.04 -15.89
N GLU A 308 -3.68 -21.82 -16.42
CA GLU A 308 -3.89 -22.64 -17.62
C GLU A 308 -3.40 -24.09 -17.41
N PRO A 309 -4.28 -25.11 -17.64
CA PRO A 309 -5.71 -24.96 -17.94
C PRO A 309 -6.53 -24.57 -16.70
N LEU A 310 -7.68 -23.92 -16.90
CA LEU A 310 -8.56 -23.51 -15.78
C LEU A 310 -9.06 -24.69 -14.94
N SER A 311 -9.06 -25.92 -15.48
CA SER A 311 -9.41 -27.14 -14.73
C SER A 311 -8.44 -27.46 -13.59
N GLU A 312 -7.25 -26.87 -13.56
CA GLU A 312 -6.28 -27.01 -12.47
C GLU A 312 -6.58 -26.08 -11.28
N VAL A 313 -7.55 -25.17 -11.41
CA VAL A 313 -7.93 -24.27 -10.31
C VAL A 313 -8.78 -25.03 -9.29
N PRO A 314 -8.32 -25.19 -8.03
CA PRO A 314 -9.12 -25.85 -7.01
C PRO A 314 -10.36 -25.05 -6.64
N GLU A 315 -11.45 -25.73 -6.32
CA GLU A 315 -12.70 -25.08 -5.88
C GLU A 315 -12.48 -24.19 -4.64
N GLY A 316 -11.57 -24.59 -3.74
CA GLY A 316 -11.18 -23.79 -2.57
C GLY A 316 -10.63 -22.42 -2.94
N ALA A 317 -9.83 -22.32 -4.01
CA ALA A 317 -9.30 -21.05 -4.51
C ALA A 317 -10.41 -20.10 -4.99
N ILE A 318 -11.42 -20.62 -5.67
CA ILE A 318 -12.57 -19.83 -6.12
C ILE A 318 -13.42 -19.37 -4.91
N ARG A 319 -13.63 -20.25 -3.92
CA ARG A 319 -14.31 -19.86 -2.67
C ARG A 319 -13.56 -18.76 -1.92
N PHE A 320 -12.24 -18.88 -1.84
CA PHE A 320 -11.37 -17.88 -1.22
C PHE A 320 -11.53 -16.50 -1.87
N VAL A 321 -11.36 -16.39 -3.18
CA VAL A 321 -11.43 -15.08 -3.85
C VAL A 321 -12.84 -14.48 -3.86
N ASN A 322 -13.89 -15.30 -3.82
CA ASN A 322 -15.26 -14.83 -3.74
C ASN A 322 -15.68 -14.45 -2.31
N GLY A 323 -15.04 -15.01 -1.31
CA GLY A 323 -15.29 -14.71 0.11
C GLY A 323 -14.60 -13.43 0.60
N ASN A 324 -13.62 -12.92 -0.12
CA ASN A 324 -12.88 -11.72 0.27
C ASN A 324 -13.46 -10.46 -0.36
N ARG A 325 -13.86 -9.49 0.46
CA ARG A 325 -14.25 -8.16 0.01
C ARG A 325 -13.00 -7.33 -0.32
N LEU A 326 -13.05 -6.59 -1.42
CA LEU A 326 -11.98 -5.64 -1.78
C LEU A 326 -11.99 -4.44 -0.82
N ASN A 327 -10.81 -3.90 -0.58
CA ASN A 327 -10.62 -2.69 0.18
C ASN A 327 -10.72 -1.44 -0.72
N VAL A 328 -10.36 -0.29 -0.20
CA VAL A 328 -10.49 1.02 -0.83
C VAL A 328 -9.47 1.30 -1.93
N CYS A 329 -9.71 2.40 -2.63
CA CYS A 329 -8.82 3.00 -3.60
C CYS A 329 -8.86 4.53 -3.45
N PRO A 330 -7.78 5.26 -3.73
CA PRO A 330 -7.83 6.71 -3.74
C PRO A 330 -8.64 7.25 -4.92
N VAL A 331 -9.41 8.29 -4.62
CA VAL A 331 -9.76 9.35 -5.56
C VAL A 331 -8.86 10.52 -5.20
N SER A 332 -7.97 10.90 -6.11
CA SER A 332 -6.95 11.93 -5.83
C SER A 332 -6.97 13.02 -6.89
N VAL A 333 -6.88 14.25 -6.44
CA VAL A 333 -6.62 15.43 -7.27
C VAL A 333 -5.21 15.91 -6.92
N MET A 334 -4.30 15.76 -7.85
CA MET A 334 -2.90 16.18 -7.71
C MET A 334 -2.73 17.49 -8.47
N LEU A 335 -2.26 18.50 -7.77
CA LEU A 335 -2.17 19.87 -8.23
C LEU A 335 -0.73 20.37 -8.19
N ILE A 336 -0.32 21.04 -9.25
CA ILE A 336 0.81 21.96 -9.20
C ILE A 336 0.26 23.37 -9.22
N LEU A 337 0.52 24.11 -8.16
CA LEU A 337 0.05 25.49 -8.00
C LEU A 337 1.20 26.47 -8.19
N GLU A 338 0.94 27.60 -8.87
CA GLU A 338 1.85 28.74 -8.87
C GLU A 338 1.94 29.35 -7.47
N GLY A 339 3.14 29.77 -7.05
CA GLY A 339 3.42 30.32 -5.73
C GLY A 339 3.92 29.27 -4.73
N THR A 340 4.41 29.76 -3.59
CA THR A 340 4.87 28.92 -2.48
C THR A 340 3.68 28.34 -1.70
N PRO A 341 3.89 27.30 -0.87
CA PRO A 341 2.83 26.78 0.01
C PRO A 341 2.16 27.88 0.83
N GLU A 342 2.94 28.79 1.41
CA GLU A 342 2.45 29.89 2.25
C GLU A 342 1.60 30.87 1.46
N GLU A 343 2.00 31.22 0.22
CA GLU A 343 1.21 32.07 -0.68
C GLU A 343 -0.11 31.41 -1.08
N ASN A 344 -0.14 30.08 -1.11
CA ASN A 344 -1.32 29.25 -1.34
C ASN A 344 -2.12 28.95 -0.06
N GLY A 345 -1.72 29.53 1.10
CA GLY A 345 -2.39 29.35 2.40
C GLY A 345 -2.26 27.94 2.99
N ILE A 346 -1.30 27.16 2.49
CA ILE A 346 -1.00 25.82 2.99
C ILE A 346 0.06 25.97 4.09
N THR A 347 -0.15 25.35 5.24
CA THR A 347 0.72 25.55 6.43
C THR A 347 1.36 24.27 6.95
N ASN A 348 0.91 23.10 6.48
CA ASN A 348 1.33 21.79 7.00
C ASN A 348 1.55 20.79 5.89
N TYR A 349 2.35 19.78 6.20
CA TYR A 349 2.61 18.67 5.28
C TYR A 349 1.35 17.86 5.03
N ASN A 350 0.76 17.29 6.09
CA ASN A 350 -0.43 16.43 6.01
C ASN A 350 -1.59 17.04 6.80
N THR A 351 -2.76 17.12 6.20
CA THR A 351 -3.97 17.61 6.87
C THR A 351 -5.14 16.68 6.61
N PHE A 352 -5.74 16.20 7.69
CA PHE A 352 -7.04 15.53 7.68
C PHE A 352 -8.12 16.56 7.97
N SER A 353 -9.06 16.73 7.05
CA SER A 353 -10.06 17.78 7.17
C SER A 353 -11.44 17.30 6.74
N GLY A 354 -12.47 17.78 7.40
CA GLY A 354 -13.83 17.37 7.06
C GLY A 354 -14.92 18.14 7.79
N ASP A 355 -16.16 17.81 7.45
CA ASP A 355 -17.34 18.30 8.14
C ASP A 355 -17.60 17.53 9.45
N THR A 356 -17.00 16.35 9.60
CA THR A 356 -17.09 15.48 10.78
C THR A 356 -15.92 14.50 10.82
N MET A 357 -15.65 13.93 12.01
CA MET A 357 -14.74 12.78 12.20
C MET A 357 -15.49 11.48 12.54
N ASP A 358 -16.82 11.45 12.46
CA ASP A 358 -17.58 10.19 12.57
C ASP A 358 -17.22 9.26 11.39
N THR A 359 -16.42 8.25 11.69
CA THR A 359 -15.87 7.32 10.68
C THR A 359 -16.94 6.53 9.94
N ASN A 360 -18.08 6.24 10.59
CA ASN A 360 -19.21 5.59 9.93
C ASN A 360 -19.96 6.54 8.99
N ALA A 361 -20.08 7.83 9.36
CA ALA A 361 -20.70 8.83 8.49
C ALA A 361 -19.84 9.07 7.25
N ILE A 362 -18.51 9.24 7.45
CA ILE A 362 -17.54 9.38 6.35
C ILE A 362 -17.59 8.14 5.43
N TRP A 363 -17.61 6.94 5.99
CA TRP A 363 -17.69 5.70 5.20
C TRP A 363 -18.96 5.64 4.36
N ARG A 364 -20.13 5.94 4.93
CA ARG A 364 -21.38 5.99 4.17
C ARG A 364 -21.35 7.02 3.05
N ASN A 365 -20.77 8.19 3.31
CA ASN A 365 -20.59 9.22 2.29
C ASN A 365 -19.64 8.73 1.17
N ASN A 366 -18.53 8.08 1.51
CA ASN A 366 -17.57 7.54 0.56
C ASN A 366 -18.14 6.40 -0.31
N CYS A 367 -19.21 5.73 0.14
CA CYS A 367 -19.94 4.75 -0.66
C CYS A 367 -20.88 5.39 -1.70
N ASN A 368 -20.97 6.71 -1.75
CA ASN A 368 -21.90 7.45 -2.60
C ASN A 368 -21.17 8.36 -3.57
N LEU A 369 -21.46 8.21 -4.87
CA LEU A 369 -20.86 9.08 -5.91
C LEU A 369 -21.73 10.29 -6.26
N THR A 370 -22.87 10.50 -5.62
CA THR A 370 -23.81 11.58 -5.96
C THR A 370 -23.71 12.80 -5.07
N GLU A 371 -22.99 12.69 -3.95
CA GLU A 371 -22.78 13.74 -2.97
C GLU A 371 -21.28 14.08 -2.87
N PRO A 372 -20.91 15.34 -2.58
CA PRO A 372 -19.53 15.72 -2.31
C PRO A 372 -18.96 14.93 -1.12
N TYR A 373 -17.67 14.64 -1.17
CA TYR A 373 -17.00 13.98 -0.04
C TYR A 373 -16.93 14.92 1.16
N SER A 374 -17.33 14.40 2.32
CA SER A 374 -17.35 15.15 3.59
C SER A 374 -16.01 15.18 4.32
N PHE A 375 -15.04 14.40 3.84
CA PHE A 375 -13.72 14.24 4.46
C PHE A 375 -12.64 14.14 3.38
N LEU A 376 -11.49 14.78 3.63
CA LEU A 376 -10.35 14.82 2.72
C LEU A 376 -9.03 14.65 3.50
N THR A 377 -8.07 14.01 2.84
CA THR A 377 -6.67 14.03 3.23
C THR A 377 -5.90 14.89 2.24
N THR A 378 -5.08 15.81 2.71
CA THR A 378 -4.26 16.65 1.84
C THR A 378 -2.81 16.57 2.21
N VAL A 379 -1.94 16.49 1.21
CA VAL A 379 -0.48 16.43 1.39
C VAL A 379 0.16 17.51 0.54
N CYS A 380 0.94 18.38 1.19
CA CYS A 380 1.82 19.35 0.53
C CYS A 380 3.26 18.85 0.59
N LEU A 381 3.71 18.27 -0.52
CA LEU A 381 5.00 17.58 -0.55
C LEU A 381 6.19 18.52 -0.31
N ASN A 382 6.07 19.81 -0.63
CA ASN A 382 7.12 20.81 -0.42
C ASN A 382 7.63 20.89 1.02
N TYR A 383 6.78 20.64 2.03
CA TYR A 383 7.20 20.71 3.44
C TYR A 383 8.17 19.62 3.86
N ALA A 384 8.06 18.42 3.29
CA ALA A 384 9.04 17.35 3.51
C ALA A 384 10.17 17.40 2.47
N ASN A 385 9.88 17.83 1.25
CA ASN A 385 10.81 17.86 0.13
C ASN A 385 10.69 19.18 -0.65
N PRO A 386 11.42 20.23 -0.28
CA PRO A 386 11.37 21.52 -0.97
C PRO A 386 11.71 21.47 -2.47
N ASP A 387 12.48 20.44 -2.87
CA ASP A 387 12.93 20.26 -4.26
C ASP A 387 11.96 19.39 -5.09
N CYS A 388 10.79 19.06 -4.56
CA CYS A 388 9.82 18.18 -5.24
C CYS A 388 9.20 18.81 -6.49
N VAL A 389 9.22 20.13 -6.62
CA VAL A 389 8.80 20.91 -7.79
C VAL A 389 9.75 22.09 -7.98
N PRO A 390 9.79 22.72 -9.17
CA PRO A 390 10.58 23.94 -9.40
C PRO A 390 10.25 25.03 -8.39
N ALA A 391 11.24 25.87 -8.06
CA ALA A 391 11.05 27.01 -7.15
C ALA A 391 9.90 27.92 -7.63
N GLY A 392 9.04 28.31 -6.70
CA GLY A 392 7.86 29.13 -7.00
C GLY A 392 6.62 28.32 -7.36
N TYR A 393 6.66 27.00 -7.16
CA TYR A 393 5.51 26.11 -7.31
C TYR A 393 5.26 25.29 -6.05
N THR A 394 4.02 24.84 -5.91
CA THR A 394 3.56 23.98 -4.80
C THR A 394 2.98 22.69 -5.35
N HIS A 395 3.39 21.55 -4.82
CA HIS A 395 2.75 20.25 -5.08
C HIS A 395 1.76 19.94 -3.97
N LEU A 396 0.47 19.92 -4.31
CA LEU A 396 -0.63 19.62 -3.39
C LEU A 396 -1.43 18.41 -3.90
N SER A 397 -1.56 17.39 -3.08
CA SER A 397 -2.49 16.29 -3.33
C SER A 397 -3.70 16.40 -2.41
N ILE A 398 -4.91 16.32 -2.99
CA ILE A 398 -6.18 16.23 -2.26
C ILE A 398 -6.74 14.85 -2.53
N THR A 399 -6.89 14.03 -1.49
CA THR A 399 -7.22 12.62 -1.63
C THR A 399 -8.36 12.22 -0.70
N ASN A 400 -9.22 11.32 -1.16
CA ASN A 400 -10.10 10.54 -0.31
C ASN A 400 -9.98 9.05 -0.65
N LEU A 401 -10.01 8.18 0.34
CA LEU A 401 -10.00 6.74 0.16
C LEU A 401 -11.43 6.20 0.17
N VAL A 402 -11.82 5.61 -0.93
CA VAL A 402 -13.21 5.23 -1.19
C VAL A 402 -13.34 3.75 -1.56
N PRO A 403 -14.46 3.09 -1.23
CA PRO A 403 -14.76 1.77 -1.76
C PRO A 403 -14.79 1.76 -3.28
N VAL A 404 -14.35 0.66 -3.89
CA VAL A 404 -14.30 0.54 -5.36
C VAL A 404 -15.65 0.23 -5.99
N ASP A 405 -16.55 -0.39 -5.25
CA ASP A 405 -17.83 -0.91 -5.77
C ASP A 405 -18.72 0.17 -6.43
N PRO A 406 -18.84 1.40 -5.90
CA PRO A 406 -19.62 2.46 -6.55
C PRO A 406 -19.17 2.78 -7.99
N PHE A 407 -17.88 2.64 -8.28
CA PHE A 407 -17.33 2.93 -9.60
C PHE A 407 -17.62 1.83 -10.63
N LEU A 408 -17.94 0.62 -10.21
CA LEU A 408 -18.17 -0.52 -11.12
C LEU A 408 -19.45 -0.37 -11.96
N GLY A 409 -20.37 0.50 -11.53
CA GLY A 409 -21.60 0.80 -12.26
C GLY A 409 -21.52 2.00 -13.19
N VAL A 410 -20.38 2.71 -13.20
CA VAL A 410 -20.18 3.93 -14.01
C VAL A 410 -19.96 3.53 -15.47
N LYS A 411 -20.75 4.10 -16.36
CA LYS A 411 -20.63 3.86 -17.80
C LYS A 411 -19.46 4.66 -18.38
N GLU A 412 -18.88 4.14 -19.47
CA GLU A 412 -17.71 4.75 -20.11
C GLU A 412 -18.00 6.20 -20.56
N GLU A 413 -19.17 6.46 -21.14
CA GLU A 413 -19.60 7.78 -21.59
C GLU A 413 -19.80 8.80 -20.45
N GLU A 414 -20.06 8.33 -19.21
CA GLU A 414 -20.28 9.15 -18.02
C GLU A 414 -18.99 9.40 -17.22
N TYR A 415 -17.94 8.63 -17.51
CA TYR A 415 -16.75 8.54 -16.65
C TYR A 415 -15.99 9.87 -16.55
N TYR A 416 -15.76 10.57 -17.66
CA TYR A 416 -15.01 11.82 -17.63
C TYR A 416 -15.78 12.96 -16.97
N ASP A 417 -17.11 12.97 -17.09
CA ASP A 417 -17.94 13.96 -16.40
C ASP A 417 -17.96 13.69 -14.89
N LEU A 418 -18.06 12.43 -14.47
CA LEU A 418 -17.91 12.03 -13.07
C LEU A 418 -16.54 12.44 -12.52
N LYS A 419 -15.47 12.12 -13.23
CA LYS A 419 -14.09 12.44 -12.82
C LYS A 419 -13.90 13.94 -12.61
N ARG A 420 -14.40 14.77 -13.53
CA ARG A 420 -14.35 16.24 -13.46
C ARG A 420 -15.18 16.77 -12.29
N ARG A 421 -16.38 16.23 -12.09
CA ARG A 421 -17.26 16.61 -10.99
C ARG A 421 -16.61 16.32 -9.65
N LEU A 422 -16.10 15.10 -9.43
CA LEU A 422 -15.43 14.72 -8.19
C LEU A 422 -14.22 15.61 -7.90
N ALA A 423 -13.41 15.93 -8.92
CA ALA A 423 -12.27 16.82 -8.75
C ALA A 423 -12.69 18.22 -8.30
N ASN A 424 -13.72 18.80 -8.94
CA ASN A 424 -14.24 20.11 -8.55
C ASN A 424 -14.81 20.10 -7.14
N GLU A 425 -15.63 19.11 -6.79
CA GLU A 425 -16.23 18.97 -5.45
C GLU A 425 -15.16 18.83 -4.36
N MET A 426 -14.10 18.05 -4.61
CA MET A 426 -12.97 17.90 -3.67
C MET A 426 -12.20 19.22 -3.49
N MET A 427 -11.92 19.94 -4.57
CA MET A 427 -11.29 21.26 -4.49
C MET A 427 -12.18 22.28 -3.76
N GLU A 428 -13.48 22.30 -4.02
CA GLU A 428 -14.45 23.17 -3.34
C GLU A 428 -14.54 22.85 -1.85
N GLN A 429 -14.56 21.57 -1.49
CA GLN A 429 -14.56 21.14 -0.08
C GLN A 429 -13.27 21.56 0.63
N TYR A 430 -12.10 21.37 0.00
CA TYR A 430 -10.82 21.84 0.53
C TYR A 430 -10.82 23.35 0.79
N ILE A 431 -11.26 24.15 -0.23
CA ILE A 431 -11.32 25.61 -0.11
C ILE A 431 -12.30 26.03 1.01
N LYS A 432 -13.45 25.39 1.10
CA LYS A 432 -14.45 25.64 2.15
C LYS A 432 -13.88 25.44 3.56
N ILE A 433 -13.07 24.38 3.76
CA ILE A 433 -12.47 24.05 5.05
C ILE A 433 -11.21 24.88 5.31
N GLY A 434 -10.34 25.02 4.34
CA GLY A 434 -9.05 25.71 4.44
C GLY A 434 -9.11 27.24 4.28
N GLY A 435 -10.17 27.76 3.65
CA GLY A 435 -10.42 29.19 3.50
C GLY A 435 -9.65 29.89 2.37
N VAL A 436 -8.81 29.18 1.60
CA VAL A 436 -8.02 29.78 0.51
C VAL A 436 -8.44 29.21 -0.84
N ASP A 437 -8.82 30.10 -1.76
CA ASP A 437 -9.13 29.75 -3.15
C ASP A 437 -7.86 29.84 -4.01
N PHE A 438 -7.33 28.69 -4.38
CA PHE A 438 -6.14 28.55 -5.22
C PHE A 438 -6.47 28.32 -6.71
N ARG A 439 -7.75 28.24 -7.12
CA ARG A 439 -8.16 27.83 -8.49
C ARG A 439 -7.57 28.67 -9.60
N GLY A 440 -7.31 29.96 -9.34
CA GLY A 440 -6.63 30.85 -10.28
C GLY A 440 -5.13 30.65 -10.42
N ARG A 441 -4.53 29.72 -9.65
CA ARG A 441 -3.09 29.45 -9.60
C ARG A 441 -2.75 28.02 -10.04
N ILE A 442 -3.69 27.27 -10.58
CA ILE A 442 -3.44 25.88 -11.02
C ILE A 442 -2.62 25.91 -12.31
N ALA A 443 -1.37 25.44 -12.23
CA ALA A 443 -0.50 25.27 -13.37
C ALA A 443 -0.70 23.90 -14.02
N GLU A 444 -0.92 22.84 -13.21
CA GLU A 444 -1.18 21.48 -13.68
C GLU A 444 -2.17 20.78 -12.75
N ILE A 445 -3.02 19.93 -13.31
CA ILE A 445 -3.99 19.12 -12.58
C ILE A 445 -4.08 17.70 -13.14
N GLU A 446 -3.88 16.74 -12.28
CA GLU A 446 -4.11 15.32 -12.57
C GLU A 446 -5.15 14.75 -11.62
N VAL A 447 -6.03 13.90 -12.14
CA VAL A 447 -7.08 13.26 -11.33
C VAL A 447 -6.99 11.75 -11.48
N SER A 448 -6.88 11.04 -10.36
CA SER A 448 -6.87 9.60 -10.29
C SER A 448 -8.15 9.07 -9.63
N THR A 449 -8.65 7.93 -10.11
CA THR A 449 -9.82 7.23 -9.58
C THR A 449 -9.55 5.72 -9.58
N PRO A 450 -10.40 4.88 -8.97
CA PRO A 450 -10.26 3.42 -9.07
C PRO A 450 -10.12 2.92 -10.51
N MET A 451 -10.81 3.53 -11.48
CA MET A 451 -10.71 3.14 -12.89
C MET A 451 -9.35 3.49 -13.49
N THR A 452 -8.78 4.65 -13.12
CA THR A 452 -7.41 5.04 -13.51
C THR A 452 -6.40 4.00 -13.02
N ILE A 453 -6.48 3.63 -11.75
CA ILE A 453 -5.59 2.65 -11.11
C ILE A 453 -5.76 1.26 -11.74
N SER A 454 -7.00 0.81 -11.98
CA SER A 454 -7.25 -0.45 -12.67
C SER A 454 -6.61 -0.50 -14.05
N HIS A 455 -6.70 0.60 -14.80
CA HIS A 455 -6.15 0.70 -16.16
C HIS A 455 -4.61 0.60 -16.16
N TYR A 456 -3.95 1.46 -15.39
CA TYR A 456 -2.48 1.57 -15.45
C TYR A 456 -1.75 0.44 -14.75
N VAL A 457 -2.12 0.10 -13.51
CA VAL A 457 -1.39 -0.92 -12.75
C VAL A 457 -2.06 -2.29 -12.72
N GLY A 458 -3.29 -2.40 -13.26
CA GLY A 458 -4.02 -3.67 -13.32
C GLY A 458 -4.56 -4.14 -11.98
N ALA A 459 -4.72 -3.24 -11.02
CA ALA A 459 -5.36 -3.53 -9.75
C ALA A 459 -6.79 -4.04 -9.99
N TRP A 460 -7.15 -5.15 -9.33
CA TRP A 460 -8.45 -5.78 -9.53
C TRP A 460 -9.57 -4.83 -9.14
N LYS A 461 -10.42 -4.47 -10.11
CA LYS A 461 -11.51 -3.49 -9.95
C LYS A 461 -11.05 -2.12 -9.42
N GLY A 462 -9.75 -1.84 -9.47
CA GLY A 462 -9.15 -0.59 -9.01
C GLY A 462 -8.71 -0.55 -7.54
N SER A 463 -8.96 -1.60 -6.74
CA SER A 463 -8.48 -1.62 -5.36
C SER A 463 -6.95 -1.71 -5.31
N ILE A 464 -6.28 -0.76 -4.64
CA ILE A 464 -4.84 -0.83 -4.37
C ILE A 464 -4.55 -1.31 -2.95
N TYR A 465 -5.56 -1.32 -2.10
CA TYR A 465 -5.45 -1.70 -0.68
C TYR A 465 -5.74 -3.19 -0.41
N GLY A 466 -5.81 -4.01 -1.46
CA GLY A 466 -5.99 -5.45 -1.30
C GLY A 466 -7.39 -5.85 -0.85
N TYR A 467 -7.45 -6.77 0.10
CA TYR A 467 -8.68 -7.20 0.73
C TYR A 467 -8.98 -6.39 1.99
N SER A 468 -10.25 -6.19 2.28
CA SER A 468 -10.75 -5.46 3.44
C SER A 468 -10.18 -5.99 4.76
N HIS A 469 -9.88 -5.09 5.67
CA HIS A 469 -9.40 -5.37 7.03
C HIS A 469 -10.52 -5.35 8.08
N SER A 470 -11.73 -5.75 7.69
CA SER A 470 -12.90 -5.79 8.60
C SER A 470 -12.77 -6.81 9.74
N MET A 471 -13.65 -6.72 10.73
CA MET A 471 -13.72 -7.68 11.84
C MET A 471 -13.88 -9.14 11.38
N ASP A 472 -14.51 -9.37 10.22
CA ASP A 472 -14.65 -10.71 9.64
C ASP A 472 -13.32 -11.22 9.01
N ASN A 473 -12.37 -10.33 8.75
CA ASN A 473 -11.08 -10.62 8.12
C ASN A 473 -9.89 -10.15 8.95
N HIS A 474 -9.94 -10.30 10.28
CA HIS A 474 -8.88 -9.88 11.18
C HIS A 474 -7.67 -10.84 11.16
N VAL A 475 -6.56 -10.43 11.78
CA VAL A 475 -5.26 -11.15 11.79
C VAL A 475 -5.39 -12.64 12.18
N VAL A 476 -6.25 -13.00 13.14
CA VAL A 476 -6.44 -14.40 13.55
C VAL A 476 -7.15 -15.17 12.45
N ALA A 477 -8.19 -14.58 11.84
CA ALA A 477 -8.87 -15.18 10.70
C ALA A 477 -7.93 -15.30 9.49
N LYS A 478 -7.18 -14.23 9.16
CA LYS A 478 -6.17 -14.26 8.09
C LYS A 478 -5.12 -15.35 8.28
N LYS A 479 -4.58 -15.53 9.48
CA LYS A 479 -3.61 -16.60 9.75
C LYS A 479 -4.19 -18.00 9.59
N THR A 480 -5.43 -18.20 9.97
CA THR A 480 -6.12 -19.48 9.78
C THR A 480 -6.37 -19.73 8.29
N MET A 481 -6.76 -18.70 7.56
CA MET A 481 -7.01 -18.75 6.11
C MET A 481 -5.72 -18.89 5.29
N MET A 482 -4.61 -18.29 5.72
CA MET A 482 -3.33 -18.37 5.00
C MET A 482 -2.71 -19.76 4.97
N ALA A 483 -3.01 -20.61 5.94
CA ALA A 483 -2.65 -22.02 5.87
C ALA A 483 -3.41 -22.76 4.73
N GLU A 484 -4.48 -22.15 4.21
CA GLU A 484 -5.34 -22.66 3.15
C GLU A 484 -5.12 -21.95 1.80
N ASP A 485 -4.26 -20.91 1.73
CA ASP A 485 -4.06 -20.09 0.52
C ASP A 485 -3.10 -20.73 -0.50
N HIS A 486 -2.39 -21.78 -0.12
CA HIS A 486 -1.50 -22.53 -1.00
C HIS A 486 -2.27 -23.57 -1.82
N PHE A 487 -3.11 -23.07 -2.73
CA PHE A 487 -3.97 -23.94 -3.55
C PHE A 487 -3.25 -24.61 -4.71
N ILE A 488 -2.15 -24.05 -5.18
CA ILE A 488 -1.34 -24.56 -6.29
C ILE A 488 0.12 -24.61 -5.84
N ASP A 489 0.73 -25.77 -5.92
CA ASP A 489 2.12 -26.00 -5.51
C ASP A 489 3.09 -25.14 -6.36
N GLY A 490 3.96 -24.39 -5.70
CA GLY A 490 4.91 -23.48 -6.34
C GLY A 490 4.34 -22.12 -6.76
N LEU A 491 3.08 -21.78 -6.39
CA LEU A 491 2.50 -20.45 -6.60
C LEU A 491 2.36 -19.71 -5.28
N GLU A 492 3.07 -18.59 -5.14
CA GLU A 492 3.00 -17.68 -4.00
C GLU A 492 2.49 -16.30 -4.43
N PHE A 493 1.89 -15.56 -3.49
CA PHE A 493 1.39 -14.23 -3.75
C PHE A 493 2.18 -13.16 -2.99
N ALA A 494 2.46 -12.04 -3.67
CA ALA A 494 3.12 -10.87 -3.09
C ALA A 494 2.43 -9.59 -3.58
N GLY A 495 1.74 -8.89 -2.71
CA GLY A 495 1.00 -7.67 -3.06
C GLY A 495 0.11 -7.23 -1.90
N ALA A 496 -0.70 -6.20 -2.11
CA ALA A 496 -1.58 -5.65 -1.08
C ALA A 496 -2.62 -6.65 -0.53
N HIS A 497 -2.93 -7.68 -1.30
CA HIS A 497 -3.82 -8.77 -0.91
C HIS A 497 -3.17 -9.82 0.00
N ALA A 498 -1.84 -9.73 0.22
CA ALA A 498 -1.12 -10.67 1.05
C ALA A 498 -1.17 -10.29 2.56
N VAL A 499 -0.43 -11.02 3.38
CA VAL A 499 -0.50 -11.05 4.86
C VAL A 499 -0.41 -9.70 5.55
N ALA A 500 0.55 -8.87 5.15
CA ALA A 500 0.80 -7.60 5.81
C ALA A 500 -0.18 -6.51 5.33
N GLY A 501 -1.00 -6.82 4.32
CA GLY A 501 -1.96 -5.87 3.78
C GLY A 501 -1.33 -4.82 2.87
N ASP A 502 -1.92 -3.66 2.87
CA ASP A 502 -1.61 -2.52 1.99
C ASP A 502 -0.54 -1.58 2.54
N GLY A 503 -0.23 -0.56 1.73
CA GLY A 503 0.81 0.45 2.02
C GLY A 503 2.19 0.05 1.49
N GLN A 504 3.01 1.04 1.15
CA GLN A 504 4.32 0.78 0.50
C GLN A 504 5.28 0.02 1.44
N GLY A 505 5.32 0.36 2.72
CA GLY A 505 6.11 -0.37 3.72
C GLY A 505 5.69 -1.83 3.87
N PRO A 506 4.40 -2.15 4.10
CA PRO A 506 3.89 -3.52 4.11
C PRO A 506 4.18 -4.33 2.85
N GLN A 507 4.28 -3.72 1.64
CA GLN A 507 4.69 -4.44 0.43
C GLN A 507 6.07 -5.08 0.55
N ILE A 508 7.01 -4.42 1.22
CA ILE A 508 8.33 -5.01 1.51
C ILE A 508 8.17 -6.29 2.36
N THR A 509 7.31 -6.24 3.37
CA THR A 509 7.03 -7.39 4.23
C THR A 509 6.34 -8.53 3.46
N ASN A 510 5.38 -8.22 2.59
CA ASN A 510 4.69 -9.20 1.74
C ASN A 510 5.66 -9.90 0.77
N GLY A 511 6.55 -9.15 0.12
CA GLY A 511 7.57 -9.73 -0.75
C GLY A 511 8.52 -10.67 -0.01
N ARG A 512 8.97 -10.28 1.18
CA ARG A 512 9.82 -11.13 2.05
C ARG A 512 9.10 -12.40 2.49
N ALA A 513 7.81 -12.31 2.81
CA ALA A 513 7.01 -13.47 3.20
C ALA A 513 6.85 -14.48 2.05
N ALA A 514 6.55 -14.01 0.84
CA ALA A 514 6.47 -14.85 -0.35
C ALA A 514 7.82 -15.51 -0.69
N ALA A 515 8.91 -14.75 -0.62
CA ALA A 515 10.26 -15.29 -0.79
C ALA A 515 10.59 -16.38 0.24
N LYS A 516 10.20 -16.18 1.52
CA LYS A 516 10.39 -17.17 2.57
C LYS A 516 9.63 -18.46 2.27
N ALA A 517 8.39 -18.37 1.83
CA ALA A 517 7.59 -19.56 1.46
C ALA A 517 8.27 -20.37 0.35
N VAL A 518 8.78 -19.70 -0.69
CA VAL A 518 9.56 -20.35 -1.77
C VAL A 518 10.82 -21.01 -1.23
N LEU A 519 11.58 -20.33 -0.37
CA LEU A 519 12.81 -20.88 0.24
C LEU A 519 12.53 -22.10 1.11
N ASP A 520 11.46 -22.06 1.90
CA ASP A 520 11.05 -23.20 2.73
C ASP A 520 10.66 -24.42 1.85
N ALA A 521 9.95 -24.17 0.74
CA ALA A 521 9.60 -25.22 -0.23
C ALA A 521 10.85 -25.81 -0.94
N MET A 522 11.82 -24.95 -1.31
CA MET A 522 13.10 -25.41 -1.89
C MET A 522 13.86 -26.29 -0.90
N ALA A 523 13.97 -25.89 0.36
CA ALA A 523 14.64 -26.65 1.40
C ALA A 523 13.95 -28.00 1.67
N ALA A 524 12.63 -28.04 1.68
CA ALA A 524 11.86 -29.29 1.82
C ALA A 524 12.10 -30.25 0.64
N LYS A 525 12.17 -29.71 -0.59
CA LYS A 525 12.46 -30.52 -1.80
C LYS A 525 13.88 -31.11 -1.79
N GLU A 526 14.85 -30.36 -1.24
CA GLU A 526 16.23 -30.86 -1.07
C GLU A 526 16.32 -31.93 0.01
N ALA A 527 15.64 -31.76 1.13
CA ALA A 527 15.62 -32.73 2.22
C ALA A 527 14.91 -34.05 1.85
N ALA A 528 14.06 -34.03 0.82
CA ALA A 528 13.35 -35.21 0.32
C ALA A 528 14.12 -36.00 -0.76
N LYS A 529 15.25 -35.49 -1.24
CA LYS A 529 16.19 -36.16 -2.17
C LYS A 529 17.20 -37.00 -1.41
#